data_b4f0cc2c3959e3de5cad00d263f9fb58
#
_entry.id   b4f0cc2c3959e3de5cad00d263f9fb58
#
_cell.length_a   1.000
_cell.length_b   1.000
_cell.length_c   1.000
_cell.angle_alpha   90.00
_cell.angle_beta   90.00
_cell.angle_gamma   90.00
#
_symmetry.space_group_name_H-M   'P 1'
#
loop_
_entity.id
_entity.type
_entity.pdbx_description
1 polymer ?
#
loop_
_entity_poly.entity_id
_entity_poly.type
_entity_poly.pdbx_seq_one_letter_code
_entity_poly.pdbx_strand_id
1 'polypeptide(L)'
;MTIKKISALLILSVLPLGVLTAQDEAKKDYLPKAGDMAIGIDMQPVYTFFGNLANGNLANGLGQFGGEAPLGGGISIMGKYMLDKTTALRVNVGVNKNVIKDFDYSVDNEALFLNPLSEAQVEDMNRENNAAYTIAAGIEFRKGKERIQGYIGGDLVFGMQKDRWTFSYGNVLSDVNQAPARTNYNGAGYGTPIVNNVGYWTRTYATEKYRNTMLVGVAGKVGVEYFVAPKLSFGGEVSLLISEQIDKGSYNKSEGYNPTTAQVEEHTQLVSPSTRTFHIGTEDMGGKLFMLFYF
;
A
#
# COMPACT_ATOMS: atom_id res chain seq x y z
N MET A 1 -36.61 15.93 -9.27
CA MET A 1 -35.30 16.48 -8.81
C MET A 1 -34.94 15.74 -7.53
N THR A 2 -34.02 14.80 -7.61
CA THR A 2 -33.80 13.79 -6.57
C THR A 2 -32.91 14.34 -5.46
N ILE A 3 -33.16 13.97 -4.21
CA ILE A 3 -32.47 14.38 -2.95
C ILE A 3 -30.92 14.33 -3.06
N LYS A 4 -30.37 13.46 -3.92
CA LYS A 4 -28.92 13.32 -4.15
C LYS A 4 -28.25 14.53 -4.83
N LYS A 5 -29.02 15.37 -5.57
CA LYS A 5 -28.48 16.61 -6.17
C LYS A 5 -28.40 17.78 -5.20
N ILE A 6 -29.17 17.73 -4.12
CA ILE A 6 -29.19 18.78 -3.08
C ILE A 6 -27.96 18.64 -2.17
N SER A 7 -27.53 17.39 -1.86
CA SER A 7 -26.36 17.14 -1.01
C SER A 7 -25.04 17.59 -1.65
N ALA A 8 -24.89 17.45 -2.98
CA ALA A 8 -23.69 17.88 -3.68
C ALA A 8 -23.59 19.43 -3.74
N LEU A 9 -24.74 20.12 -3.79
CA LEU A 9 -24.78 21.58 -3.80
C LEU A 9 -24.45 22.18 -2.43
N LEU A 10 -24.77 21.47 -1.34
CA LEU A 10 -24.49 21.95 0.03
C LEU A 10 -23.00 21.87 0.39
N ILE A 11 -22.27 20.86 -0.12
CA ILE A 11 -20.83 20.71 0.15
C ILE A 11 -20.01 21.76 -0.63
N LEU A 12 -20.48 22.16 -1.81
CA LEU A 12 -19.81 23.20 -2.60
C LEU A 12 -20.04 24.61 -2.04
N SER A 13 -21.08 24.82 -1.26
CA SER A 13 -21.41 26.12 -0.68
C SER A 13 -20.66 26.45 0.64
N VAL A 14 -19.98 25.49 1.25
CA VAL A 14 -19.23 25.68 2.50
C VAL A 14 -17.79 26.16 2.26
N LEU A 15 -17.26 25.97 1.06
CA LEU A 15 -15.86 26.35 0.73
C LEU A 15 -15.61 27.86 0.48
N PRO A 16 -16.55 28.70 0.05
CA PRO A 16 -16.23 30.11 -0.23
C PRO A 16 -16.57 31.09 0.90
N LEU A 17 -17.21 30.69 1.99
CA LEU A 17 -17.65 31.63 3.03
C LEU A 17 -16.53 32.16 3.95
N GLY A 18 -15.32 31.59 3.87
CA GLY A 18 -14.14 32.08 4.60
C GLY A 18 -13.36 33.20 3.91
N VAL A 19 -13.70 33.57 2.68
CA VAL A 19 -12.89 34.52 1.87
C VAL A 19 -13.40 35.97 1.93
N LEU A 20 -14.58 36.23 2.46
CA LEU A 20 -15.23 37.54 2.36
C LEU A 20 -15.08 38.48 3.57
N THR A 21 -14.28 38.12 4.57
CA THR A 21 -14.00 39.04 5.71
C THR A 21 -12.56 39.47 5.82
N ALA A 22 -11.88 39.68 4.71
CA ALA A 22 -10.49 40.15 4.66
C ALA A 22 -10.44 41.66 4.40
N GLN A 23 -11.11 42.47 5.21
CA GLN A 23 -10.82 43.89 5.30
C GLN A 23 -10.36 44.22 6.73
N ASP A 24 -9.17 44.81 6.80
CA ASP A 24 -8.47 45.30 8.02
C ASP A 24 -8.01 44.24 9.04
N GLU A 25 -7.08 43.38 8.63
CA GLU A 25 -6.23 42.71 9.58
C GLU A 25 -4.76 43.11 9.39
N ALA A 26 -4.12 43.56 10.50
CA ALA A 26 -2.68 43.69 10.61
C ALA A 26 -2.00 42.50 9.92
N LYS A 27 -0.93 42.75 9.13
CA LYS A 27 -0.20 41.75 8.33
C LYS A 27 -0.13 40.40 9.05
N LYS A 28 -1.09 39.50 8.80
CA LYS A 28 -1.01 38.14 9.31
C LYS A 28 0.18 37.45 8.67
N ASP A 29 1.06 36.93 9.51
CA ASP A 29 2.21 36.16 9.07
C ASP A 29 1.72 34.77 8.62
N TYR A 30 1.62 34.59 7.31
CA TYR A 30 1.15 33.32 6.72
C TYR A 30 2.22 32.27 6.67
N LEU A 31 3.49 32.69 6.63
CA LEU A 31 4.61 31.80 6.41
C LEU A 31 5.08 31.15 7.72
N PRO A 32 5.55 29.90 7.66
CA PRO A 32 6.14 29.24 8.81
C PRO A 32 7.47 29.89 9.21
N LYS A 33 7.80 29.75 10.49
CA LYS A 33 9.03 30.27 11.12
C LYS A 33 9.97 29.13 11.46
N ALA A 34 11.21 29.47 11.77
CA ALA A 34 12.15 28.51 12.34
C ALA A 34 11.56 27.87 13.60
N GLY A 35 11.63 26.54 13.69
CA GLY A 35 11.04 25.75 14.76
C GLY A 35 9.61 25.27 14.52
N ASP A 36 8.87 25.84 13.57
CA ASP A 36 7.53 25.36 13.23
C ASP A 36 7.61 23.95 12.66
N MET A 37 6.67 23.10 13.08
CA MET A 37 6.44 21.78 12.52
C MET A 37 5.21 21.79 11.63
N ALA A 38 5.17 20.89 10.66
CA ALA A 38 3.95 20.66 9.87
C ALA A 38 3.65 19.18 9.76
N ILE A 39 2.36 18.91 9.73
CA ILE A 39 1.83 17.61 9.34
C ILE A 39 0.91 17.78 8.15
N GLY A 40 0.94 16.83 7.23
CA GLY A 40 0.11 16.90 6.03
C GLY A 40 -0.26 15.54 5.48
N ILE A 41 -1.22 15.59 4.60
CA ILE A 41 -1.76 14.42 3.91
C ILE A 41 -1.77 14.66 2.40
N ASP A 42 -1.73 13.58 1.66
CA ASP A 42 -1.95 13.59 0.23
C ASP A 42 -3.42 13.88 -0.08
N MET A 43 -3.65 14.85 -0.95
CA MET A 43 -4.98 15.29 -1.35
C MET A 43 -5.44 14.72 -2.69
N GLN A 44 -4.61 13.94 -3.37
CA GLN A 44 -4.94 13.39 -4.69
C GLN A 44 -6.24 12.54 -4.67
N PRO A 45 -6.52 11.69 -3.66
CA PRO A 45 -7.78 10.96 -3.60
C PRO A 45 -9.00 11.86 -3.51
N VAL A 46 -8.88 12.99 -2.79
CA VAL A 46 -9.96 13.97 -2.65
C VAL A 46 -10.25 14.63 -4.00
N TYR A 47 -9.22 15.08 -4.73
CA TYR A 47 -9.38 15.67 -6.06
C TYR A 47 -9.92 14.68 -7.07
N THR A 48 -9.46 13.42 -7.03
CA THR A 48 -9.98 12.35 -7.90
C THR A 48 -11.47 12.12 -7.64
N PHE A 49 -11.88 12.08 -6.36
CA PHE A 49 -13.27 11.95 -5.99
C PHE A 49 -14.15 13.08 -6.57
N PHE A 50 -13.75 14.33 -6.40
CA PHE A 50 -14.50 15.46 -6.92
C PHE A 50 -14.46 15.52 -8.45
N GLY A 51 -13.34 15.20 -9.08
CA GLY A 51 -13.22 15.10 -10.53
C GLY A 51 -14.15 14.06 -11.12
N ASN A 52 -14.20 12.88 -10.56
CA ASN A 52 -15.11 11.81 -10.98
C ASN A 52 -16.58 12.19 -10.77
N LEU A 53 -16.90 12.85 -9.65
CA LEU A 53 -18.24 13.35 -9.39
C LEU A 53 -18.67 14.39 -10.43
N ALA A 54 -17.77 15.31 -10.80
CA ALA A 54 -18.03 16.31 -11.84
C ALA A 54 -18.23 15.69 -13.21
N ASN A 55 -17.55 14.59 -13.53
CA ASN A 55 -17.70 13.83 -14.77
C ASN A 55 -18.91 12.86 -14.78
N GLY A 56 -19.74 12.87 -13.71
CA GLY A 56 -20.93 12.05 -13.63
C GLY A 56 -20.68 10.58 -13.22
N ASN A 57 -19.49 10.23 -12.78
CA ASN A 57 -19.19 8.91 -12.26
C ASN A 57 -19.72 8.77 -10.83
N LEU A 58 -20.90 8.17 -10.68
CA LEU A 58 -21.59 7.99 -9.40
C LEU A 58 -21.11 6.76 -8.61
N ALA A 59 -20.42 5.82 -9.25
CA ALA A 59 -19.81 4.66 -8.60
C ALA A 59 -18.42 4.99 -8.07
N ASN A 60 -18.28 6.16 -7.45
CA ASN A 60 -17.02 6.77 -7.07
C ASN A 60 -16.82 6.68 -5.54
N GLY A 61 -15.73 6.09 -5.10
CA GLY A 61 -15.27 6.11 -3.72
C GLY A 61 -14.11 7.07 -3.53
N LEU A 62 -13.80 7.42 -2.29
CA LEU A 62 -12.51 8.03 -2.00
C LEU A 62 -11.44 7.01 -2.37
N GLY A 63 -10.56 7.37 -3.30
CA GLY A 63 -9.40 6.57 -3.67
C GLY A 63 -8.47 6.37 -2.46
N GLN A 64 -7.47 5.53 -2.63
CA GLN A 64 -6.49 5.31 -1.56
C GLN A 64 -5.69 6.59 -1.31
N PHE A 65 -5.61 7.01 -0.04
CA PHE A 65 -4.74 8.11 0.39
C PHE A 65 -3.29 7.65 0.38
N GLY A 66 -2.47 8.30 -0.40
CA GLY A 66 -1.07 8.00 -0.50
C GLY A 66 -0.67 7.74 -1.93
N GLY A 67 -0.41 8.81 -2.66
CA GLY A 67 -0.04 8.79 -4.06
C GLY A 67 0.85 7.63 -4.48
N GLU A 68 1.27 7.54 -5.69
CA GLU A 68 2.14 6.48 -6.18
C GLU A 68 3.42 6.38 -5.34
N ALA A 69 3.34 5.65 -4.23
CA ALA A 69 4.54 5.22 -3.55
C ALA A 69 5.23 4.20 -4.46
N PRO A 70 6.56 4.19 -4.57
CA PRO A 70 7.30 3.31 -5.47
C PRO A 70 6.98 1.81 -5.31
N LEU A 71 6.35 1.42 -4.21
CA LEU A 71 5.99 0.05 -3.89
C LEU A 71 4.48 -0.17 -3.65
N GLY A 72 3.64 0.72 -4.19
CA GLY A 72 2.18 0.60 -4.08
C GLY A 72 1.55 1.68 -3.21
N GLY A 73 0.37 2.14 -3.63
CA GLY A 73 -0.39 3.18 -2.94
C GLY A 73 -0.79 2.80 -1.53
N GLY A 74 -0.82 3.76 -0.64
CA GLY A 74 -1.24 3.62 0.75
C GLY A 74 -1.44 4.99 1.39
N ILE A 75 -1.68 5.03 2.70
CA ILE A 75 -1.73 6.30 3.43
C ILE A 75 -0.33 6.90 3.45
N SER A 76 -0.19 8.11 2.91
CA SER A 76 1.05 8.88 2.98
C SER A 76 0.88 10.08 3.90
N ILE A 77 1.66 10.11 4.96
CA ILE A 77 1.74 11.21 5.91
C ILE A 77 3.04 11.97 5.66
N MET A 78 2.92 13.28 5.50
CA MET A 78 4.05 14.17 5.33
C MET A 78 4.29 14.95 6.62
N GLY A 79 5.53 14.98 7.06
CA GLY A 79 6.00 15.86 8.13
C GLY A 79 7.03 16.84 7.61
N LYS A 80 7.03 18.08 8.14
CA LYS A 80 8.10 19.06 7.92
C LYS A 80 8.52 19.69 9.23
N TYR A 81 9.79 20.07 9.33
CA TYR A 81 10.35 20.84 10.43
C TYR A 81 11.18 22.01 9.84
N MET A 82 10.80 23.22 10.17
CA MET A 82 11.46 24.41 9.68
C MET A 82 12.76 24.69 10.44
N LEU A 83 13.91 24.51 9.78
CA LEU A 83 15.21 24.89 10.36
C LEU A 83 15.37 26.43 10.39
N ASP A 84 14.92 27.05 9.32
CA ASP A 84 14.85 28.51 9.16
C ASP A 84 13.71 28.87 8.22
N LYS A 85 13.58 30.14 7.81
CA LYS A 85 12.51 30.60 6.90
C LYS A 85 12.60 30.02 5.50
N THR A 86 13.76 29.48 5.12
CA THR A 86 14.08 29.05 3.76
C THR A 86 14.44 27.57 3.66
N THR A 87 14.64 26.90 4.79
CA THR A 87 15.11 25.52 4.84
C THR A 87 14.24 24.69 5.77
N ALA A 88 13.79 23.55 5.30
CA ALA A 88 13.04 22.60 6.11
C ALA A 88 13.57 21.17 5.96
N LEU A 89 13.57 20.43 7.06
CA LEU A 89 13.65 18.98 7.03
C LEU A 89 12.26 18.43 6.68
N ARG A 90 12.23 17.35 5.95
CA ARG A 90 10.98 16.67 5.57
C ARG A 90 11.07 15.18 5.78
N VAL A 91 9.94 14.59 6.08
CA VAL A 91 9.74 13.14 6.16
C VAL A 91 8.41 12.77 5.54
N ASN A 92 8.41 11.70 4.75
CA ASN A 92 7.18 11.08 4.24
C ASN A 92 7.16 9.63 4.70
N VAL A 93 6.03 9.19 5.20
CA VAL A 93 5.80 7.80 5.60
C VAL A 93 4.59 7.28 4.85
N GLY A 94 4.79 6.23 4.06
CA GLY A 94 3.73 5.52 3.36
C GLY A 94 3.52 4.14 3.98
N VAL A 95 2.26 3.77 4.21
CA VAL A 95 1.89 2.46 4.74
C VAL A 95 0.70 1.95 3.95
N ASN A 96 0.85 0.76 3.38
CA ASN A 96 -0.25 0.01 2.79
C ASN A 96 -0.23 -1.40 3.36
N LYS A 97 -1.34 -1.85 3.91
CA LYS A 97 -1.50 -3.22 4.38
C LYS A 97 -2.90 -3.72 4.06
N ASN A 98 -2.95 -4.81 3.33
CA ASN A 98 -4.20 -5.49 3.00
C ASN A 98 -4.10 -6.96 3.42
N VAL A 99 -5.14 -7.46 4.05
CA VAL A 99 -5.28 -8.86 4.42
C VAL A 99 -6.63 -9.34 3.92
N ILE A 100 -6.61 -10.26 2.97
CA ILE A 100 -7.81 -10.90 2.43
C ILE A 100 -7.81 -12.34 2.96
N LYS A 101 -8.98 -12.80 3.37
CA LYS A 101 -9.23 -14.19 3.75
C LYS A 101 -10.39 -14.70 2.93
N ASP A 102 -10.13 -15.71 2.13
CA ASP A 102 -11.14 -16.38 1.34
C ASP A 102 -11.35 -17.78 1.94
N PHE A 103 -12.60 -18.10 2.19
CA PHE A 103 -13.02 -19.38 2.74
C PHE A 103 -13.73 -20.18 1.65
N ASP A 104 -13.48 -21.47 1.63
CA ASP A 104 -14.13 -22.40 0.74
C ASP A 104 -14.29 -23.76 1.45
N TYR A 105 -15.09 -24.63 0.89
CA TYR A 105 -15.41 -25.91 1.51
C TYR A 105 -14.91 -27.07 0.68
N SER A 106 -14.32 -28.05 1.35
CA SER A 106 -13.96 -29.33 0.77
C SER A 106 -14.65 -30.48 1.52
N VAL A 107 -14.74 -31.64 0.88
CA VAL A 107 -15.36 -32.82 1.51
C VAL A 107 -14.57 -33.20 2.76
N ASP A 108 -15.28 -33.49 3.85
CA ASP A 108 -14.69 -34.02 5.08
C ASP A 108 -14.28 -35.50 4.87
N ASN A 109 -12.99 -35.74 4.75
CA ASN A 109 -12.46 -37.08 4.52
C ASN A 109 -12.70 -38.04 5.70
N GLU A 110 -12.67 -37.56 6.94
CA GLU A 110 -12.90 -38.37 8.13
C GLU A 110 -14.37 -38.80 8.20
N ALA A 111 -15.29 -37.86 7.98
CA ALA A 111 -16.72 -38.16 7.94
C ALA A 111 -17.07 -39.13 6.79
N LEU A 112 -16.43 -38.96 5.61
CA LEU A 112 -16.64 -39.84 4.46
C LEU A 112 -16.08 -41.24 4.71
N PHE A 113 -14.95 -41.35 5.43
CA PHE A 113 -14.38 -42.64 5.82
C PHE A 113 -15.31 -43.42 6.78
N LEU A 114 -15.92 -42.70 7.73
CA LEU A 114 -16.87 -43.29 8.69
C LEU A 114 -18.22 -43.60 8.04
N ASN A 115 -18.67 -42.79 7.13
CA ASN A 115 -19.93 -42.98 6.38
C ASN A 115 -19.74 -42.55 4.92
N PRO A 116 -19.67 -43.50 3.96
CA PRO A 116 -19.49 -43.21 2.54
C PRO A 116 -20.58 -42.34 1.90
N LEU A 117 -21.70 -42.14 2.56
CA LEU A 117 -22.78 -41.25 2.12
C LEU A 117 -22.78 -39.89 2.86
N SER A 118 -21.71 -39.58 3.62
CA SER A 118 -21.58 -38.32 4.32
C SER A 118 -21.49 -37.15 3.32
N GLU A 119 -22.26 -36.10 3.54
CA GLU A 119 -22.18 -34.82 2.85
C GLU A 119 -21.44 -33.75 3.71
N ALA A 120 -20.80 -34.18 4.79
CA ALA A 120 -20.06 -33.26 5.66
C ALA A 120 -18.91 -32.60 4.89
N GLN A 121 -18.68 -31.34 5.22
CA GLN A 121 -17.63 -30.51 4.63
C GLN A 121 -16.77 -29.90 5.71
N VAL A 122 -15.52 -29.65 5.40
CA VAL A 122 -14.57 -28.90 6.22
C VAL A 122 -14.20 -27.60 5.51
N GLU A 123 -13.86 -26.59 6.30
CA GLU A 123 -13.49 -25.28 5.79
C GLU A 123 -12.00 -25.20 5.48
N ASP A 124 -11.67 -24.79 4.27
CA ASP A 124 -10.33 -24.41 3.85
C ASP A 124 -10.24 -22.88 3.80
N MET A 125 -9.08 -22.31 4.09
CA MET A 125 -8.86 -20.87 4.07
C MET A 125 -7.60 -20.51 3.27
N ASN A 126 -7.74 -19.56 2.37
CA ASN A 126 -6.65 -18.80 1.77
C ASN A 126 -6.53 -17.44 2.45
N ARG A 127 -5.35 -17.13 2.95
CA ARG A 127 -5.05 -15.82 3.51
C ARG A 127 -3.95 -15.14 2.69
N GLU A 128 -4.32 -14.08 2.01
CA GLU A 128 -3.43 -13.18 1.33
C GLU A 128 -3.06 -12.01 2.25
N ASN A 129 -1.77 -11.74 2.41
CA ASN A 129 -1.25 -10.64 3.22
C ASN A 129 -0.27 -9.82 2.39
N ASN A 130 -0.71 -8.65 1.96
CA ASN A 130 0.06 -7.70 1.17
C ASN A 130 0.40 -6.51 2.06
N ALA A 131 1.68 -6.19 2.17
CA ALA A 131 2.15 -5.06 2.94
C ALA A 131 3.23 -4.30 2.18
N ALA A 132 3.12 -2.97 2.14
CA ALA A 132 4.13 -2.08 1.61
C ALA A 132 4.36 -0.92 2.59
N TYR A 133 5.62 -0.63 2.82
CA TYR A 133 6.08 0.45 3.69
C TYR A 133 7.08 1.29 2.94
N THR A 134 6.97 2.61 3.04
CA THR A 134 7.91 3.54 2.44
C THR A 134 8.23 4.64 3.45
N ILE A 135 9.48 4.98 3.58
CA ILE A 135 9.94 6.15 4.30
C ILE A 135 10.85 6.95 3.37
N ALA A 136 10.62 8.25 3.30
CA ALA A 136 11.51 9.17 2.62
C ALA A 136 11.84 10.31 3.58
N ALA A 137 13.11 10.65 3.70
CA ALA A 137 13.57 11.72 4.56
C ALA A 137 14.60 12.59 3.82
N GLY A 138 14.50 13.89 3.98
CA GLY A 138 15.37 14.80 3.26
C GLY A 138 15.25 16.24 3.67
N ILE A 139 15.71 17.13 2.78
CA ILE A 139 15.78 18.55 2.98
C ILE A 139 15.15 19.29 1.80
N GLU A 140 14.47 20.38 2.09
CA GLU A 140 13.96 21.30 1.06
C GLU A 140 14.45 22.72 1.29
N PHE A 141 14.75 23.40 0.18
CA PHE A 141 15.11 24.82 0.14
C PHE A 141 13.97 25.59 -0.50
N ARG A 142 13.49 26.59 0.20
CA ARG A 142 12.27 27.33 -0.11
C ARG A 142 12.60 28.77 -0.48
N LYS A 143 11.90 29.30 -1.47
CA LYS A 143 11.95 30.69 -1.85
C LYS A 143 10.60 31.15 -2.35
N GLY A 144 10.14 32.27 -1.87
CA GLY A 144 8.88 32.84 -2.32
C GLY A 144 8.58 34.18 -1.71
N LYS A 145 7.40 34.70 -2.03
CA LYS A 145 6.92 35.98 -1.55
C LYS A 145 5.47 35.81 -1.08
N GLU A 146 5.18 36.46 0.05
CA GLU A 146 3.84 36.47 0.64
C GLU A 146 3.31 35.05 0.91
N ARG A 147 2.26 34.61 0.17
CA ARG A 147 1.59 33.33 0.38
C ARG A 147 2.09 32.20 -0.51
N ILE A 148 2.97 32.49 -1.47
CA ILE A 148 3.47 31.50 -2.43
C ILE A 148 4.94 31.21 -2.11
N GLN A 149 5.25 29.92 -1.93
CA GLN A 149 6.59 29.42 -1.72
C GLN A 149 6.90 28.33 -2.77
N GLY A 150 7.83 28.60 -3.66
CA GLY A 150 8.46 27.55 -4.47
C GLY A 150 9.54 26.86 -3.65
N TYR A 151 9.77 25.58 -3.89
CA TYR A 151 10.85 24.85 -3.25
C TYR A 151 11.48 23.80 -4.17
N ILE A 152 12.71 23.49 -3.87
CA ILE A 152 13.47 22.37 -4.42
C ILE A 152 14.03 21.55 -3.26
N GLY A 153 14.08 20.25 -3.40
CA GLY A 153 14.56 19.38 -2.35
C GLY A 153 15.06 18.04 -2.82
N GLY A 154 15.60 17.28 -1.90
CA GLY A 154 16.02 15.91 -2.13
C GLY A 154 15.77 15.04 -0.93
N ASP A 155 15.34 13.80 -1.18
CA ASP A 155 15.05 12.80 -0.15
C ASP A 155 15.86 11.53 -0.40
N LEU A 156 16.28 10.89 0.69
CA LEU A 156 16.64 9.48 0.69
C LEU A 156 15.36 8.66 0.86
N VAL A 157 15.19 7.65 0.02
CA VAL A 157 13.98 6.82 -0.01
C VAL A 157 14.35 5.40 0.34
N PHE A 158 13.60 4.83 1.26
CA PHE A 158 13.65 3.41 1.61
C PHE A 158 12.26 2.84 1.55
N GLY A 159 12.11 1.67 0.90
CA GLY A 159 10.83 0.97 0.80
C GLY A 159 10.98 -0.52 1.01
N MET A 160 9.91 -1.14 1.47
CA MET A 160 9.80 -2.59 1.60
C MET A 160 8.39 -3.03 1.24
N GLN A 161 8.29 -4.03 0.37
CA GLN A 161 7.03 -4.67 0.03
C GLN A 161 7.13 -6.17 0.32
N LYS A 162 6.08 -6.74 0.88
CA LYS A 162 5.98 -8.15 1.19
C LYS A 162 4.59 -8.65 0.86
N ASP A 163 4.52 -9.68 0.00
CA ASP A 163 3.30 -10.37 -0.36
C ASP A 163 3.43 -11.84 0.03
N ARG A 164 2.48 -12.34 0.80
CA ARG A 164 2.47 -13.71 1.32
C ARG A 164 1.07 -14.30 1.28
N TRP A 165 1.00 -15.53 0.79
CA TRP A 165 -0.20 -16.36 0.87
C TRP A 165 0.03 -17.49 1.86
N THR A 166 -0.96 -17.79 2.66
CA THR A 166 -0.98 -18.96 3.55
C THR A 166 -2.30 -19.69 3.36
N PHE A 167 -2.22 -21.00 3.33
CA PHE A 167 -3.37 -21.89 3.14
C PHE A 167 -3.54 -22.72 4.40
N SER A 168 -4.73 -22.76 4.96
CA SER A 168 -5.16 -23.67 6.01
C SER A 168 -6.16 -24.64 5.42
N TYR A 169 -6.04 -25.91 5.78
CA TYR A 169 -6.90 -26.95 5.26
C TYR A 169 -7.62 -27.64 6.42
N GLY A 170 -8.93 -27.83 6.28
CA GLY A 170 -9.75 -28.52 7.27
C GLY A 170 -9.43 -29.99 7.40
N ASN A 171 -9.07 -30.65 6.28
CA ASN A 171 -8.64 -32.04 6.31
C ASN A 171 -7.19 -32.19 6.76
N VAL A 172 -6.95 -33.10 7.70
CA VAL A 172 -5.63 -33.38 8.27
C VAL A 172 -4.87 -34.41 7.44
N LEU A 173 -3.55 -34.22 7.29
CA LEU A 173 -2.65 -35.23 6.74
C LEU A 173 -2.36 -36.31 7.79
N SER A 174 -2.51 -37.56 7.41
CA SER A 174 -2.24 -38.72 8.27
C SER A 174 -1.84 -39.96 7.45
N ASP A 175 -1.53 -41.06 8.14
CA ASP A 175 -1.25 -42.32 7.50
C ASP A 175 -2.40 -42.88 6.68
N VAL A 176 -3.64 -42.69 7.15
CA VAL A 176 -4.86 -43.08 6.45
C VAL A 176 -5.38 -42.07 5.46
N ASN A 177 -4.92 -40.83 5.53
CA ASN A 177 -5.31 -39.70 4.67
C ASN A 177 -4.08 -38.96 4.14
N GLN A 178 -3.33 -39.61 3.25
CA GLN A 178 -2.06 -39.09 2.73
C GLN A 178 -2.25 -38.05 1.60
N ALA A 179 -3.44 -37.98 1.02
CA ALA A 179 -3.80 -37.02 -0.04
C ALA A 179 -5.22 -36.49 0.19
N PRO A 180 -5.45 -35.74 1.27
CA PRO A 180 -6.77 -35.28 1.65
C PRO A 180 -7.42 -34.39 0.60
N ALA A 181 -8.74 -34.45 0.53
CA ALA A 181 -9.52 -33.50 -0.24
C ALA A 181 -9.25 -32.08 0.25
N ARG A 182 -9.18 -31.14 -0.66
CA ARG A 182 -8.89 -29.74 -0.38
C ARG A 182 -9.43 -28.86 -1.46
N THR A 183 -9.68 -27.61 -1.13
CA THR A 183 -9.98 -26.58 -2.12
C THR A 183 -8.78 -26.35 -3.01
N ASN A 184 -9.05 -26.30 -4.31
CA ASN A 184 -8.03 -25.99 -5.28
C ASN A 184 -7.96 -24.46 -5.52
N TYR A 185 -7.20 -23.75 -4.73
CA TYR A 185 -6.96 -22.32 -4.93
C TYR A 185 -6.12 -22.01 -6.18
N ASN A 186 -5.87 -23.00 -7.04
CA ASN A 186 -4.99 -22.91 -8.22
C ASN A 186 -5.51 -22.02 -9.34
N GLY A 187 -6.77 -21.57 -9.33
CA GLY A 187 -7.29 -20.65 -10.35
C GLY A 187 -6.53 -19.33 -10.48
N ALA A 188 -5.71 -19.00 -9.50
CA ALA A 188 -4.85 -17.81 -9.48
C ALA A 188 -3.36 -18.13 -9.74
N GLY A 189 -3.01 -19.31 -10.23
CA GLY A 189 -1.63 -19.72 -10.48
C GLY A 189 -0.83 -20.05 -9.21
N TYR A 190 -1.51 -20.29 -8.09
CA TYR A 190 -0.91 -20.64 -6.81
C TYR A 190 -1.14 -22.12 -6.51
N GLY A 191 -0.06 -22.85 -6.38
CA GLY A 191 -0.09 -24.21 -5.83
C GLY A 191 -0.50 -25.28 -6.83
N THR A 192 0.09 -25.34 -8.03
CA THR A 192 0.34 -26.68 -8.56
C THR A 192 1.01 -27.47 -7.45
N PRO A 193 0.54 -28.67 -7.12
CA PRO A 193 1.35 -29.56 -6.27
C PRO A 193 2.69 -29.66 -6.96
N ILE A 194 3.69 -28.99 -6.41
CA ILE A 194 5.03 -29.23 -6.87
C ILE A 194 5.26 -30.65 -6.40
N VAL A 195 5.24 -31.58 -7.34
CA VAL A 195 5.75 -32.92 -7.11
C VAL A 195 7.23 -32.69 -6.82
N ASN A 196 7.52 -32.36 -5.57
CA ASN A 196 8.88 -32.42 -5.09
C ASN A 196 9.35 -33.84 -5.38
N ASN A 197 10.59 -34.04 -5.76
CA ASN A 197 11.21 -35.33 -5.97
C ASN A 197 11.23 -36.20 -4.67
N VAL A 198 10.28 -36.00 -3.76
CA VAL A 198 10.20 -36.68 -2.45
C VAL A 198 9.46 -38.02 -2.52
N GLY A 199 8.82 -38.33 -3.65
CA GLY A 199 8.19 -39.64 -3.85
C GLY A 199 6.81 -39.82 -3.20
N TYR A 200 6.24 -38.78 -2.58
CA TYR A 200 4.89 -38.79 -1.99
C TYR A 200 4.16 -37.48 -2.22
N TRP A 201 2.84 -37.50 -1.98
CA TRP A 201 1.97 -36.36 -2.23
C TRP A 201 2.23 -35.23 -1.22
N THR A 202 2.22 -33.98 -1.70
CA THR A 202 2.38 -32.79 -0.88
C THR A 202 1.34 -31.73 -1.22
N ARG A 203 1.01 -30.85 -0.27
CA ARG A 203 0.18 -29.68 -0.47
C ARG A 203 0.92 -28.42 -0.02
N THR A 204 0.70 -27.32 -0.74
CA THR A 204 1.30 -26.02 -0.37
C THR A 204 0.50 -25.39 0.75
N TYR A 205 1.18 -25.00 1.84
CA TYR A 205 0.55 -24.27 2.95
C TYR A 205 1.03 -22.83 3.07
N ALA A 206 2.11 -22.44 2.38
CA ALA A 206 2.53 -21.05 2.30
C ALA A 206 3.30 -20.80 1.00
N THR A 207 3.06 -19.62 0.42
CA THR A 207 3.78 -19.11 -0.73
C THR A 207 4.22 -17.69 -0.43
N GLU A 208 5.51 -17.43 -0.50
CA GLU A 208 6.07 -16.08 -0.52
C GLU A 208 6.28 -15.71 -1.98
N LYS A 209 5.35 -14.91 -2.53
CA LYS A 209 5.35 -14.53 -3.93
C LYS A 209 6.30 -13.38 -4.20
N TYR A 210 6.69 -13.28 -5.46
CA TYR A 210 7.43 -12.29 -6.26
C TYR A 210 7.73 -10.88 -5.70
N ARG A 211 7.22 -10.50 -4.53
CA ARG A 211 7.34 -9.15 -4.00
C ARG A 211 7.79 -9.11 -2.54
N ASN A 212 8.87 -9.80 -2.25
CA ASN A 212 9.67 -9.49 -1.06
C ASN A 212 10.76 -8.53 -1.51
N THR A 213 10.33 -7.31 -1.83
CA THR A 213 11.14 -6.29 -2.50
C THR A 213 11.61 -5.26 -1.48
N MET A 214 12.88 -4.96 -1.51
CA MET A 214 13.45 -3.77 -0.86
C MET A 214 13.76 -2.74 -1.92
N LEU A 215 13.48 -1.48 -1.64
CA LEU A 215 13.81 -0.34 -2.48
C LEU A 215 14.69 0.62 -1.69
N VAL A 216 15.78 1.04 -2.32
CA VAL A 216 16.65 2.11 -1.81
C VAL A 216 16.86 3.10 -2.95
N GLY A 217 16.70 4.39 -2.66
CA GLY A 217 16.83 5.38 -3.72
C GLY A 217 17.07 6.80 -3.20
N VAL A 218 17.23 7.69 -4.16
CA VAL A 218 17.30 9.13 -3.95
C VAL A 218 16.26 9.81 -4.83
N ALA A 219 15.50 10.76 -4.28
CA ALA A 219 14.51 11.51 -5.01
C ALA A 219 14.89 12.99 -5.06
N GLY A 220 14.90 13.56 -6.27
CA GLY A 220 14.91 15.01 -6.45
C GLY A 220 13.48 15.52 -6.54
N LYS A 221 13.18 16.68 -5.96
CA LYS A 221 11.81 17.23 -5.90
C LYS A 221 11.79 18.72 -6.19
N VAL A 222 10.72 19.13 -6.87
CA VAL A 222 10.39 20.54 -7.07
C VAL A 222 8.90 20.74 -6.84
N GLY A 223 8.54 21.79 -6.12
CA GLY A 223 7.14 22.03 -5.80
C GLY A 223 6.82 23.48 -5.49
N VAL A 224 5.53 23.71 -5.32
CA VAL A 224 4.95 25.01 -4.93
C VAL A 224 3.96 24.77 -3.81
N GLU A 225 3.98 25.67 -2.83
CA GLU A 225 3.09 25.67 -1.68
C GLU A 225 2.41 27.03 -1.57
N TYR A 226 1.08 27.03 -1.44
CA TYR A 226 0.25 28.23 -1.30
C TYR A 226 -0.45 28.24 0.05
N PHE A 227 -0.21 29.30 0.84
CA PHE A 227 -0.81 29.48 2.16
C PHE A 227 -2.20 30.13 2.04
N VAL A 228 -3.24 29.33 2.19
CA VAL A 228 -4.64 29.78 2.13
C VAL A 228 -5.05 30.51 3.41
N ALA A 229 -4.49 30.11 4.53
CA ALA A 229 -4.66 30.71 5.84
C ALA A 229 -3.33 30.68 6.60
N PRO A 230 -3.19 31.46 7.70
CA PRO A 230 -2.03 31.34 8.58
C PRO A 230 -1.86 29.86 8.99
N LYS A 231 -0.65 29.33 8.76
CA LYS A 231 -0.29 27.93 9.10
C LYS A 231 -1.03 26.82 8.35
N LEU A 232 -1.85 27.13 7.33
CA LEU A 232 -2.52 26.16 6.46
C LEU A 232 -2.13 26.38 5.00
N SER A 233 -1.59 25.38 4.36
CA SER A 233 -1.20 25.45 2.97
C SER A 233 -1.69 24.26 2.15
N PHE A 234 -1.84 24.51 0.85
CA PHE A 234 -1.97 23.51 -0.19
C PHE A 234 -0.75 23.60 -1.12
N GLY A 235 -0.33 22.47 -1.63
CA GLY A 235 0.80 22.43 -2.52
C GLY A 235 0.75 21.31 -3.52
N GLY A 236 1.61 21.46 -4.53
CA GLY A 236 1.91 20.42 -5.49
C GLY A 236 3.40 20.24 -5.63
N GLU A 237 3.83 19.01 -5.80
CA GLU A 237 5.22 18.67 -6.08
C GLU A 237 5.33 17.65 -7.18
N VAL A 238 6.44 17.70 -7.90
CA VAL A 238 6.88 16.69 -8.85
C VAL A 238 8.19 16.12 -8.35
N SER A 239 8.34 14.81 -8.38
CA SER A 239 9.54 14.11 -7.93
C SER A 239 10.11 13.20 -9.03
N LEU A 240 11.43 13.12 -9.09
CA LEU A 240 12.18 12.16 -9.89
C LEU A 240 12.93 11.23 -8.93
N LEU A 241 12.68 9.94 -9.04
CA LEU A 241 13.31 8.90 -8.22
C LEU A 241 14.38 8.15 -9.03
N ILE A 242 15.53 7.97 -8.41
CA ILE A 242 16.57 7.05 -8.85
C ILE A 242 16.65 5.97 -7.79
N SER A 243 16.42 4.72 -8.14
CA SER A 243 16.32 3.65 -7.15
C SER A 243 16.89 2.32 -7.61
N GLU A 244 17.29 1.52 -6.63
CA GLU A 244 17.58 0.10 -6.79
C GLU A 244 16.50 -0.70 -6.06
N GLN A 245 15.88 -1.63 -6.77
CA GLN A 245 14.95 -2.61 -6.23
C GLN A 245 15.65 -3.95 -6.11
N ILE A 246 15.53 -4.57 -4.94
CA ILE A 246 16.13 -5.86 -4.61
C ILE A 246 15.00 -6.83 -4.27
N ASP A 247 14.69 -7.74 -5.18
CA ASP A 247 13.75 -8.82 -4.95
C ASP A 247 14.47 -10.02 -4.36
N LYS A 248 14.06 -10.46 -3.18
CA LYS A 248 14.74 -11.53 -2.44
C LYS A 248 14.47 -12.96 -2.95
N GLY A 249 13.72 -13.08 -4.05
CA GLY A 249 13.27 -14.37 -4.54
C GLY A 249 12.00 -14.87 -3.84
N SER A 250 11.41 -15.90 -4.39
CA SER A 250 10.16 -16.47 -3.88
C SER A 250 10.32 -17.92 -3.49
N TYR A 251 9.58 -18.34 -2.45
CA TYR A 251 9.60 -19.69 -1.89
C TYR A 251 8.19 -20.23 -1.77
N ASN A 252 8.04 -21.52 -2.03
CA ASN A 252 6.87 -22.29 -1.65
C ASN A 252 7.20 -23.18 -0.48
N LYS A 253 6.30 -23.26 0.48
CA LYS A 253 6.34 -24.22 1.56
C LYS A 253 5.20 -25.21 1.41
N SER A 254 5.52 -26.47 1.41
CA SER A 254 4.57 -27.59 1.30
C SER A 254 4.74 -28.54 2.46
N GLU A 255 3.68 -29.27 2.75
CA GLU A 255 3.64 -30.34 3.72
C GLU A 255 3.12 -31.61 3.06
N GLY A 256 3.58 -32.76 3.51
CA GLY A 256 3.14 -34.06 3.02
C GLY A 256 3.39 -35.17 4.04
N TYR A 257 2.58 -36.22 3.99
CA TYR A 257 2.82 -37.39 4.83
C TYR A 257 3.84 -38.31 4.17
N ASN A 258 4.98 -38.52 4.83
CA ASN A 258 6.02 -39.46 4.39
C ASN A 258 5.72 -40.84 4.91
N PRO A 259 5.34 -41.82 4.06
CA PRO A 259 5.01 -43.19 4.52
C PRO A 259 6.21 -43.95 5.05
N THR A 260 7.43 -43.52 4.72
CA THR A 260 8.65 -44.19 5.19
C THR A 260 8.98 -43.82 6.65
N THR A 261 8.80 -42.52 6.99
CA THR A 261 9.06 -42.03 8.36
C THR A 261 7.80 -42.04 9.23
N ALA A 262 6.63 -42.29 8.64
CA ALA A 262 5.30 -42.19 9.24
C ALA A 262 5.03 -40.81 9.90
N GLN A 263 5.48 -39.74 9.27
CA GLN A 263 5.36 -38.37 9.78
C GLN A 263 4.97 -37.39 8.68
N VAL A 264 4.35 -36.27 9.09
CA VAL A 264 4.15 -35.12 8.21
C VAL A 264 5.46 -34.35 8.14
N GLU A 265 5.97 -34.17 6.94
CA GLU A 265 7.21 -33.45 6.67
C GLU A 265 6.94 -32.16 5.94
N GLU A 266 7.70 -31.12 6.29
CA GLU A 266 7.64 -29.81 5.62
C GLU A 266 8.79 -29.67 4.63
N HIS A 267 8.47 -29.09 3.46
CA HIS A 267 9.43 -28.83 2.39
C HIS A 267 9.41 -27.37 1.99
N THR A 268 10.58 -26.80 1.76
CA THR A 268 10.74 -25.44 1.23
C THR A 268 11.42 -25.52 -0.12
N GLN A 269 10.77 -24.95 -1.12
CA GLN A 269 11.29 -24.89 -2.49
C GLN A 269 11.48 -23.45 -2.94
N LEU A 270 12.67 -23.14 -3.46
CA LEU A 270 12.93 -21.89 -4.16
C LEU A 270 12.18 -21.90 -5.50
N VAL A 271 11.30 -20.92 -5.71
CA VAL A 271 10.51 -20.77 -6.94
C VAL A 271 11.20 -19.83 -7.92
N SER A 272 11.70 -18.70 -7.42
CA SER A 272 12.46 -17.76 -8.23
C SER A 272 13.69 -17.25 -7.48
N PRO A 273 14.80 -17.04 -8.17
CA PRO A 273 15.98 -16.42 -7.57
C PRO A 273 15.74 -14.95 -7.24
N SER A 274 16.66 -14.36 -6.46
CA SER A 274 16.70 -12.92 -6.25
C SER A 274 17.07 -12.17 -7.53
N THR A 275 16.44 -11.01 -7.73
CA THR A 275 16.76 -10.08 -8.81
C THR A 275 17.07 -8.70 -8.25
N ARG A 276 17.89 -7.95 -9.00
CA ARG A 276 18.14 -6.54 -8.72
C ARG A 276 17.81 -5.74 -9.96
N THR A 277 17.07 -4.66 -9.78
CA THR A 277 16.66 -3.78 -10.87
C THR A 277 17.01 -2.35 -10.49
N PHE A 278 17.78 -1.71 -11.35
CA PHE A 278 18.13 -0.31 -11.20
C PHE A 278 17.22 0.53 -12.10
N HIS A 279 16.57 1.52 -11.52
CA HIS A 279 15.67 2.44 -12.21
C HIS A 279 16.22 3.87 -12.19
N ILE A 280 16.29 4.48 -13.37
CA ILE A 280 16.40 5.91 -13.56
C ILE A 280 15.38 6.25 -14.65
N GLY A 281 14.36 6.99 -14.36
CA GLY A 281 13.42 7.34 -15.41
C GLY A 281 12.40 8.38 -15.00
N THR A 282 11.78 8.95 -16.00
CA THR A 282 10.60 9.82 -15.85
C THR A 282 9.33 9.01 -15.53
N GLU A 283 9.37 7.69 -15.67
CA GLU A 283 8.30 6.77 -15.29
C GLU A 283 8.06 6.78 -13.77
N ASP A 284 9.11 7.06 -12.99
CA ASP A 284 9.06 7.25 -11.55
C ASP A 284 8.81 8.73 -11.15
N MET A 285 8.42 9.58 -12.09
CA MET A 285 8.00 10.95 -11.81
C MET A 285 6.62 10.94 -11.17
N GLY A 286 6.60 11.06 -9.86
CA GLY A 286 5.36 11.22 -9.09
C GLY A 286 4.91 12.67 -9.06
N GLY A 287 3.64 12.92 -9.35
CA GLY A 287 2.95 14.17 -9.03
C GLY A 287 2.19 14.00 -7.72
N LYS A 288 2.34 14.91 -6.79
CA LYS A 288 1.65 14.88 -5.50
C LYS A 288 0.96 16.19 -5.22
N LEU A 289 -0.31 16.13 -4.81
CA LEU A 289 -1.06 17.25 -4.28
C LEU A 289 -1.23 17.03 -2.77
N PHE A 290 -0.94 18.04 -1.96
CA PHE A 290 -0.95 17.88 -0.51
C PHE A 290 -1.55 19.09 0.20
N MET A 291 -1.99 18.84 1.43
CA MET A 291 -2.39 19.87 2.39
C MET A 291 -1.51 19.74 3.63
N LEU A 292 -0.97 20.86 4.12
CA LEU A 292 -0.11 20.92 5.29
C LEU A 292 -0.69 21.88 6.32
N PHE A 293 -0.62 21.47 7.57
CA PHE A 293 -0.92 22.31 8.72
C PHE A 293 0.35 22.50 9.55
N TYR A 294 0.72 23.75 9.77
CA TYR A 294 1.88 24.16 10.56
C TYR A 294 1.47 24.55 11.99
N PHE A 295 2.30 24.27 12.97
CA PHE A 295 2.07 24.60 14.38
C PHE A 295 3.38 24.89 15.11
#